data_fa0cc7c41dd7076363025ee1232d1820
#
_entry.id   fa0cc7c41dd7076363025ee1232d1820
#
_cell.length_a   1.000
_cell.length_b   1.000
_cell.length_c   1.000
_cell.angle_alpha   90.00
_cell.angle_beta   90.00
_cell.angle_gamma   90.00
#
_symmetry.space_group_name_H-M   'P 1'
#
loop_
_entity.id
_entity.type
_entity.pdbx_description
1 polymer ?
#
loop_
_entity_poly.entity_id
_entity_poly.type
_entity_poly.pdbx_seq_one_letter_code
_entity_poly.pdbx_strand_id
1 'polypeptide(L)'
;MLQTRLLEMNLMAAPQVADAIMANDMFTHYDRPRIAMLCEKAGLVQRAMEHYENVDDVKRAMSRTELLNPEQLVKFFGTMSVENSIECLNHLLRTNMRQNLQLVVQVAREYTEQLTPEKLIEMFEQYNSWEGLFYYLGAVLLKTEDKAVHFKYIQAAAKIGNLQEVERVTREDTFFDPEEVRDFLKEARLPDQRPLINVCDRFDMVEDLTHFLYSNNMSKYIELYVQKVNPMKAPQVAGALLDADCSEDFVRALILSVRAMAPAEQLVEEVEKRNRLKIIQPWLEQRQNEGVQEAAVHNALMKIYIDMNNRPEEYLVSNMYYDSKVVGEYCEKRDPHLAFIAYKRGLCDDDLVDVTNRHGLFKQQARYLVERQDLDLWAKVLNEETNEHRRPLIDAVVQNALPETKNPDVVSTTVKAFMTADLPNELIELLEKIVLQSSEFSDNRNLQNLLILTAIKADTTKVMDYINRLENYDMPDIANIAVGSELYEEALVIFKKAELHREAAKVRRPAPCTLRRLLHPAPCTLRPL
;
A
#
# COMPACT_ATOMS: atom_id res chain seq x y z
N MET A 1 8.64 76.12 -43.35
CA MET A 1 8.56 77.43 -42.62
C MET A 1 7.14 77.95 -42.51
N LEU A 2 6.34 78.04 -43.60
CA LEU A 2 5.00 78.64 -43.53
C LEU A 2 4.02 77.83 -42.65
N GLN A 3 3.98 76.50 -42.75
CA GLN A 3 3.14 75.65 -41.90
C GLN A 3 3.51 75.74 -40.40
N THR A 4 4.81 75.76 -40.10
CA THR A 4 5.28 75.96 -38.71
C THR A 4 4.73 77.25 -38.12
N ARG A 5 4.82 78.39 -38.86
CA ARG A 5 4.38 79.72 -38.39
C ARG A 5 2.86 79.84 -38.24
N LEU A 6 2.11 79.17 -39.11
CA LEU A 6 0.65 79.05 -39.01
C LEU A 6 0.21 78.27 -37.76
N LEU A 7 0.87 77.14 -37.48
CA LEU A 7 0.61 76.33 -36.28
C LEU A 7 0.99 77.13 -35.01
N GLU A 8 2.13 77.83 -34.99
CA GLU A 8 2.52 78.72 -33.88
C GLU A 8 1.47 79.76 -33.56
N MET A 9 0.95 80.44 -34.60
CA MET A 9 -0.09 81.45 -34.41
C MET A 9 -1.41 80.86 -33.90
N ASN A 10 -1.81 79.72 -34.42
CA ASN A 10 -3.01 79.03 -33.96
C ASN A 10 -2.85 78.48 -32.54
N LEU A 11 -1.71 77.95 -32.14
CA LEU A 11 -1.44 77.49 -30.80
C LEU A 11 -1.49 78.61 -29.76
N MET A 12 -1.10 79.85 -30.18
CA MET A 12 -1.19 81.05 -29.28
C MET A 12 -2.60 81.65 -29.21
N ALA A 13 -3.35 81.61 -30.30
CA ALA A 13 -4.65 82.32 -30.40
C ALA A 13 -5.85 81.38 -30.19
N ALA A 14 -5.82 80.19 -30.67
CA ALA A 14 -6.89 79.17 -30.67
C ALA A 14 -6.33 77.76 -30.68
N PRO A 15 -5.83 77.25 -29.56
CA PRO A 15 -5.20 75.96 -29.48
C PRO A 15 -6.05 74.76 -30.05
N GLN A 16 -7.37 74.90 -29.89
CA GLN A 16 -8.30 73.87 -30.39
C GLN A 16 -8.29 73.77 -31.95
N VAL A 17 -8.05 74.85 -32.67
CA VAL A 17 -7.92 74.85 -34.11
C VAL A 17 -6.60 74.25 -34.52
N ALA A 18 -5.54 74.53 -33.79
CA ALA A 18 -4.26 73.89 -34.03
C ALA A 18 -4.34 72.35 -33.79
N ASP A 19 -5.05 71.92 -32.75
CA ASP A 19 -5.29 70.51 -32.46
C ASP A 19 -6.05 69.81 -33.60
N ALA A 20 -7.11 70.44 -34.12
CA ALA A 20 -7.88 69.90 -35.25
C ALA A 20 -7.05 69.81 -36.53
N ILE A 21 -6.18 70.77 -36.81
CA ILE A 21 -5.28 70.80 -37.97
C ILE A 21 -4.28 69.64 -37.87
N MET A 22 -3.69 69.38 -36.70
CA MET A 22 -2.75 68.31 -36.46
C MET A 22 -3.44 66.94 -36.42
N ALA A 23 -4.65 66.84 -35.84
CA ALA A 23 -5.43 65.61 -35.78
C ALA A 23 -5.84 65.06 -37.16
N ASN A 24 -6.04 65.96 -38.15
CA ASN A 24 -6.43 65.60 -39.48
C ASN A 24 -5.25 65.59 -40.48
N ASP A 25 -4.00 65.63 -40.02
CA ASP A 25 -2.78 65.65 -40.82
C ASP A 25 -2.81 66.69 -41.97
N MET A 26 -3.47 67.83 -41.74
CA MET A 26 -3.62 68.90 -42.72
C MET A 26 -2.28 69.57 -43.09
N PHE A 27 -1.31 69.50 -42.14
CA PHE A 27 0.05 69.99 -42.36
C PHE A 27 1.05 68.88 -42.19
N THR A 28 1.96 68.74 -43.16
CA THR A 28 2.95 67.63 -43.18
C THR A 28 4.40 68.12 -43.06
N HIS A 29 4.65 69.42 -43.29
CA HIS A 29 5.98 69.99 -43.32
C HIS A 29 6.13 71.14 -42.33
N TYR A 30 6.38 70.83 -41.05
CA TYR A 30 6.61 71.79 -39.97
C TYR A 30 7.70 71.28 -38.99
N ASP A 31 8.26 72.20 -38.20
CA ASP A 31 9.28 71.90 -37.22
C ASP A 31 8.60 71.22 -36.01
N ARG A 32 8.69 69.89 -35.94
CA ARG A 32 8.05 69.06 -34.93
C ARG A 32 8.51 69.41 -33.49
N PRO A 33 9.83 69.52 -33.18
CA PRO A 33 10.27 69.82 -31.82
C PRO A 33 9.77 71.17 -31.32
N ARG A 34 9.76 72.16 -32.19
CA ARG A 34 9.29 73.51 -31.85
C ARG A 34 7.78 73.55 -31.61
N ILE A 35 7.01 72.87 -32.45
CA ILE A 35 5.54 72.73 -32.27
C ILE A 35 5.21 71.98 -31.00
N ALA A 36 5.94 70.89 -30.70
CA ALA A 36 5.77 70.13 -29.47
C ALA A 36 5.88 70.99 -28.19
N MET A 37 6.92 71.86 -28.10
CA MET A 37 7.07 72.79 -26.97
C MET A 37 5.92 73.80 -26.87
N LEU A 38 5.39 74.24 -27.98
CA LEU A 38 4.25 75.14 -27.99
C LEU A 38 2.92 74.47 -27.63
N CYS A 39 2.72 73.26 -28.10
CA CYS A 39 1.59 72.41 -27.71
C CYS A 39 1.59 72.14 -26.20
N GLU A 40 2.72 71.88 -25.58
CA GLU A 40 2.85 71.71 -24.14
C GLU A 40 2.50 72.99 -23.39
N LYS A 41 2.97 74.17 -23.86
CA LYS A 41 2.63 75.42 -23.28
C LYS A 41 1.15 75.80 -23.43
N ALA A 42 0.52 75.39 -24.53
CA ALA A 42 -0.90 75.62 -24.80
C ALA A 42 -1.82 74.58 -24.09
N GLY A 43 -1.27 73.64 -23.29
CA GLY A 43 -2.03 72.62 -22.57
C GLY A 43 -2.42 71.42 -23.42
N LEU A 44 -1.98 71.36 -24.70
CA LEU A 44 -2.17 70.18 -25.60
C LEU A 44 -1.06 69.16 -25.39
N VAL A 45 -0.95 68.62 -24.15
CA VAL A 45 0.16 67.75 -23.74
C VAL A 45 0.26 66.50 -24.55
N GLN A 46 -0.86 65.91 -24.97
CA GLN A 46 -0.88 64.70 -25.80
C GLN A 46 -0.28 64.97 -27.17
N ARG A 47 -0.65 66.07 -27.83
CA ARG A 47 -0.06 66.45 -29.15
C ARG A 47 1.44 66.72 -29.02
N ALA A 48 1.85 67.29 -27.89
CA ALA A 48 3.26 67.52 -27.61
C ALA A 48 4.03 66.18 -27.60
N MET A 49 3.50 65.15 -26.95
CA MET A 49 4.12 63.82 -26.86
C MET A 49 4.25 63.13 -28.23
N GLU A 50 3.25 63.27 -29.08
CA GLU A 50 3.27 62.70 -30.46
C GLU A 50 4.36 63.33 -31.34
N HIS A 51 4.81 64.54 -31.01
CA HIS A 51 5.78 65.32 -31.77
C HIS A 51 7.18 65.35 -31.19
N TYR A 52 7.36 64.90 -29.90
CA TYR A 52 8.68 64.83 -29.31
C TYR A 52 9.47 63.62 -29.87
N GLU A 53 10.72 63.87 -30.26
CA GLU A 53 11.67 62.86 -30.72
C GLU A 53 12.53 62.32 -29.60
N ASN A 54 12.68 63.10 -28.50
CA ASN A 54 13.48 62.74 -27.34
C ASN A 54 12.59 62.15 -26.24
N VAL A 55 12.95 60.96 -25.75
CA VAL A 55 12.24 60.23 -24.68
C VAL A 55 12.17 61.06 -23.39
N ASP A 56 13.19 61.85 -23.06
CA ASP A 56 13.20 62.69 -21.86
C ASP A 56 12.16 63.77 -21.90
N ASP A 57 11.87 64.35 -23.06
CA ASP A 57 10.79 65.32 -23.23
C ASP A 57 9.42 64.66 -23.12
N VAL A 58 9.28 63.41 -23.65
CA VAL A 58 8.06 62.62 -23.47
C VAL A 58 7.81 62.30 -21.98
N LYS A 59 8.84 61.87 -21.22
CA LYS A 59 8.74 61.61 -19.77
C LYS A 59 8.31 62.88 -18.99
N ARG A 60 8.88 64.04 -19.33
CA ARG A 60 8.51 65.31 -18.74
C ARG A 60 7.03 65.66 -18.99
N ALA A 61 6.56 65.45 -20.20
CA ALA A 61 5.17 65.70 -20.57
C ALA A 61 4.22 64.70 -19.89
N MET A 62 4.59 63.44 -19.80
CA MET A 62 3.84 62.40 -19.09
C MET A 62 3.73 62.64 -17.58
N SER A 63 4.64 63.38 -16.96
CA SER A 63 4.53 63.74 -15.54
C SER A 63 3.27 64.55 -15.20
N ARG A 64 2.59 65.10 -16.19
CA ARG A 64 1.32 65.81 -16.06
C ARG A 64 0.11 64.94 -16.39
N THR A 65 0.06 63.74 -15.80
CA THR A 65 -1.00 62.72 -16.05
C THR A 65 -2.42 63.23 -15.86
N GLU A 66 -2.61 64.24 -15.03
CA GLU A 66 -3.92 64.89 -14.79
C GLU A 66 -4.52 65.56 -16.03
N LEU A 67 -3.68 65.93 -16.99
CA LEU A 67 -4.08 66.60 -18.23
C LEU A 67 -4.23 65.63 -19.42
N LEU A 68 -3.94 64.36 -19.21
CA LEU A 68 -3.91 63.36 -20.26
C LEU A 68 -5.13 62.44 -20.17
N ASN A 69 -5.71 62.11 -21.32
CA ASN A 69 -6.75 61.10 -21.37
C ASN A 69 -6.08 59.71 -21.28
N PRO A 70 -6.43 58.90 -20.25
CA PRO A 70 -5.82 57.58 -20.06
C PRO A 70 -5.90 56.64 -21.27
N GLU A 71 -7.02 56.61 -21.98
CA GLU A 71 -7.20 55.74 -23.17
C GLU A 71 -6.28 56.12 -24.31
N GLN A 72 -6.09 57.45 -24.53
CA GLN A 72 -5.22 57.96 -25.54
C GLN A 72 -3.75 57.76 -25.20
N LEU A 73 -3.42 57.87 -23.92
CA LEU A 73 -2.08 57.59 -23.43
C LEU A 73 -1.72 56.12 -23.58
N VAL A 74 -2.65 55.19 -23.30
CA VAL A 74 -2.44 53.76 -23.57
C VAL A 74 -2.16 53.50 -25.04
N LYS A 75 -2.94 54.09 -25.95
CA LYS A 75 -2.72 53.98 -27.40
C LYS A 75 -1.35 54.52 -27.86
N PHE A 76 -0.90 55.59 -27.23
CA PHE A 76 0.40 56.18 -27.52
C PHE A 76 1.56 55.22 -27.21
N PHE A 77 1.48 54.43 -26.14
CA PHE A 77 2.47 53.42 -25.85
C PHE A 77 2.61 52.35 -26.95
N GLY A 78 1.54 52.06 -27.68
CA GLY A 78 1.58 51.16 -28.84
C GLY A 78 2.39 51.68 -30.05
N THR A 79 2.71 52.98 -30.07
CA THR A 79 3.54 53.59 -31.13
C THR A 79 5.02 53.68 -30.79
N MET A 80 5.38 53.37 -29.54
CA MET A 80 6.74 53.51 -28.99
C MET A 80 7.54 52.19 -29.17
N SER A 81 8.88 52.30 -29.17
CA SER A 81 9.73 51.12 -29.06
C SER A 81 9.61 50.51 -27.66
N VAL A 82 9.94 49.20 -27.51
CA VAL A 82 9.89 48.47 -26.26
C VAL A 82 10.72 49.14 -25.17
N GLU A 83 11.93 49.56 -25.49
CA GLU A 83 12.88 50.19 -24.60
C GLU A 83 12.31 51.52 -24.07
N ASN A 84 11.82 52.37 -24.98
CA ASN A 84 11.23 53.64 -24.62
C ASN A 84 9.96 53.52 -23.78
N SER A 85 9.14 52.49 -24.09
CA SER A 85 7.93 52.19 -23.33
C SER A 85 8.26 51.79 -21.90
N ILE A 86 9.18 50.89 -21.69
CA ILE A 86 9.63 50.45 -20.35
C ILE A 86 10.22 51.64 -19.58
N GLU A 87 11.00 52.48 -20.26
CA GLU A 87 11.62 53.67 -19.63
C GLU A 87 10.57 54.71 -19.21
N CYS A 88 9.55 54.93 -19.99
CA CYS A 88 8.41 55.79 -19.63
C CYS A 88 7.56 55.19 -18.50
N LEU A 89 7.27 53.91 -18.51
CA LEU A 89 6.55 53.20 -17.43
C LEU A 89 7.32 53.29 -16.11
N ASN A 90 8.63 53.09 -16.14
CA ASN A 90 9.51 53.29 -14.98
C ASN A 90 9.44 54.72 -14.46
N HIS A 91 9.45 55.72 -15.35
CA HIS A 91 9.34 57.10 -14.97
C HIS A 91 7.99 57.42 -14.30
N LEU A 92 6.88 56.89 -14.79
CA LEU A 92 5.54 57.06 -14.19
C LEU A 92 5.47 56.46 -12.79
N LEU A 93 6.00 55.26 -12.59
CA LEU A 93 6.05 54.62 -11.27
C LEU A 93 6.92 55.41 -10.28
N ARG A 94 8.07 55.92 -10.74
CA ARG A 94 8.99 56.71 -9.94
C ARG A 94 8.38 58.07 -9.54
N THR A 95 7.60 58.72 -10.40
CA THR A 95 7.03 60.05 -10.16
C THR A 95 5.90 59.99 -9.13
N ASN A 96 4.90 59.13 -9.34
CA ASN A 96 3.81 58.92 -8.39
C ASN A 96 3.18 57.55 -8.60
N MET A 97 3.70 56.55 -7.86
CA MET A 97 3.23 55.17 -7.98
C MET A 97 1.72 55.05 -7.76
N ARG A 98 1.18 55.66 -6.70
CA ARG A 98 -0.24 55.45 -6.33
C ARG A 98 -1.19 55.97 -7.41
N GLN A 99 -0.89 57.13 -7.98
CA GLN A 99 -1.74 57.76 -8.99
C GLN A 99 -1.60 57.04 -10.35
N ASN A 100 -0.40 56.64 -10.71
CA ASN A 100 -0.09 56.10 -12.04
C ASN A 100 -0.22 54.59 -12.13
N LEU A 101 -0.36 53.85 -11.02
CA LEU A 101 -0.36 52.40 -10.98
C LEU A 101 -1.41 51.78 -11.94
N GLN A 102 -2.63 52.30 -11.89
CA GLN A 102 -3.73 51.81 -12.72
C GLN A 102 -3.43 51.98 -14.21
N LEU A 103 -2.86 53.09 -14.62
CA LEU A 103 -2.45 53.34 -15.98
C LEU A 103 -1.33 52.40 -16.42
N VAL A 104 -0.29 52.27 -15.57
CA VAL A 104 0.84 51.36 -15.85
C VAL A 104 0.37 49.92 -16.00
N VAL A 105 -0.53 49.45 -15.14
CA VAL A 105 -1.13 48.12 -15.24
C VAL A 105 -1.94 47.95 -16.53
N GLN A 106 -2.69 48.98 -16.91
CA GLN A 106 -3.48 48.93 -18.14
C GLN A 106 -2.60 48.85 -19.39
N VAL A 107 -1.51 49.63 -19.48
CA VAL A 107 -0.52 49.56 -20.55
C VAL A 107 0.16 48.19 -20.58
N ALA A 108 0.60 47.70 -19.41
CA ALA A 108 1.23 46.40 -19.29
C ALA A 108 0.32 45.24 -19.78
N ARG A 109 -0.97 45.33 -19.51
CA ARG A 109 -1.96 44.34 -19.96
C ARG A 109 -2.22 44.39 -21.46
N GLU A 110 -2.32 45.56 -22.02
CA GLU A 110 -2.61 45.77 -23.44
C GLU A 110 -1.43 45.32 -24.34
N TYR A 111 -0.22 45.66 -23.92
CA TYR A 111 1.01 45.41 -24.68
C TYR A 111 1.90 44.30 -24.13
N THR A 112 1.33 43.34 -23.42
CA THR A 112 2.06 42.20 -22.83
C THR A 112 2.96 41.46 -23.82
N GLU A 113 2.46 41.21 -25.04
CA GLU A 113 3.20 40.46 -26.08
C GLU A 113 4.39 41.26 -26.64
N GLN A 114 4.26 42.57 -26.68
CA GLN A 114 5.32 43.47 -27.19
C GLN A 114 6.39 43.75 -26.15
N LEU A 115 5.97 43.99 -24.89
CA LEU A 115 6.84 44.39 -23.78
C LEU A 115 7.53 43.22 -23.09
N THR A 116 7.06 42.03 -23.33
CA THR A 116 7.43 40.74 -22.69
C THR A 116 7.13 40.67 -21.20
N PRO A 117 6.54 39.58 -20.72
CA PRO A 117 6.19 39.42 -19.31
C PRO A 117 7.37 39.60 -18.34
N GLU A 118 8.56 39.11 -18.72
CA GLU A 118 9.75 39.13 -17.90
C GLU A 118 10.19 40.55 -17.58
N LYS A 119 10.25 41.45 -18.57
CA LYS A 119 10.62 42.87 -18.37
C LYS A 119 9.60 43.60 -17.52
N LEU A 120 8.32 43.30 -17.68
CA LEU A 120 7.26 43.90 -16.89
C LEU A 120 7.29 43.44 -15.44
N ILE A 121 7.55 42.16 -15.20
CA ILE A 121 7.73 41.60 -13.85
C ILE A 121 8.92 42.30 -13.16
N GLU A 122 10.07 42.35 -13.85
CA GLU A 122 11.29 42.98 -13.35
C GLU A 122 11.05 44.45 -12.99
N MET A 123 10.32 45.17 -13.85
CA MET A 123 9.92 46.55 -13.60
C MET A 123 9.08 46.69 -12.31
N PHE A 124 8.03 45.90 -12.14
CA PHE A 124 7.18 45.99 -10.94
C PHE A 124 7.94 45.58 -9.67
N GLU A 125 8.83 44.59 -9.75
CA GLU A 125 9.69 44.16 -8.63
C GLU A 125 10.67 45.24 -8.22
N GLN A 126 11.29 45.94 -9.17
CA GLN A 126 12.25 47.05 -8.92
C GLN A 126 11.62 48.14 -8.05
N TYR A 127 10.35 48.40 -8.25
CA TYR A 127 9.60 49.41 -7.48
C TYR A 127 8.85 48.84 -6.27
N ASN A 128 9.02 47.53 -5.95
CA ASN A 128 8.25 46.80 -4.94
C ASN A 128 6.72 47.00 -5.09
N SER A 129 6.25 47.14 -6.33
CA SER A 129 4.84 47.31 -6.67
C SER A 129 4.10 46.00 -6.78
N TRP A 130 3.99 45.27 -5.64
CA TRP A 130 3.32 43.96 -5.60
C TRP A 130 1.84 44.03 -5.99
N GLU A 131 1.17 45.15 -5.67
CA GLU A 131 -0.21 45.37 -6.09
C GLU A 131 -0.33 45.50 -7.61
N GLY A 132 0.57 46.28 -8.23
CA GLY A 132 0.62 46.41 -9.69
C GLY A 132 0.91 45.07 -10.37
N LEU A 133 1.89 44.33 -9.86
CA LEU A 133 2.24 43.00 -10.33
C LEU A 133 1.05 42.03 -10.23
N PHE A 134 0.33 42.07 -9.11
CA PHE A 134 -0.85 41.21 -8.90
C PHE A 134 -1.95 41.48 -9.94
N TYR A 135 -2.32 42.77 -10.15
CA TYR A 135 -3.35 43.10 -11.14
C TYR A 135 -2.90 42.84 -12.58
N TYR A 136 -1.63 43.02 -12.90
CA TYR A 136 -1.08 42.73 -14.21
C TYR A 136 -1.12 41.20 -14.48
N LEU A 137 -0.49 40.41 -13.61
CA LEU A 137 -0.39 38.98 -13.78
C LEU A 137 -1.76 38.27 -13.75
N GLY A 138 -2.70 38.76 -12.93
CA GLY A 138 -4.06 38.25 -12.88
C GLY A 138 -4.80 38.32 -14.23
N ALA A 139 -4.43 39.26 -15.10
CA ALA A 139 -4.99 39.33 -16.45
C ALA A 139 -4.25 38.48 -17.48
N VAL A 140 -2.98 38.17 -17.22
CA VAL A 140 -2.11 37.37 -18.11
C VAL A 140 -2.19 35.89 -17.80
N LEU A 141 -2.44 35.52 -16.55
CA LEU A 141 -2.45 34.17 -16.02
C LEU A 141 -3.28 33.17 -16.86
N LEU A 142 -4.44 33.62 -17.34
CA LEU A 142 -5.33 32.79 -18.14
C LEU A 142 -4.84 32.53 -19.58
N LYS A 143 -3.79 33.22 -20.01
CA LYS A 143 -3.26 33.18 -21.38
C LYS A 143 -1.89 32.49 -21.48
N THR A 144 -1.26 32.20 -20.38
CA THR A 144 0.09 31.63 -20.32
C THR A 144 0.14 30.39 -19.44
N GLU A 145 1.01 29.45 -19.81
CA GLU A 145 1.34 28.24 -19.05
C GLU A 145 2.73 28.34 -18.41
N ASP A 146 3.33 29.54 -18.43
CA ASP A 146 4.67 29.76 -17.91
C ASP A 146 4.68 29.66 -16.37
N LYS A 147 5.41 28.69 -15.85
CA LYS A 147 5.55 28.42 -14.41
C LYS A 147 6.04 29.64 -13.62
N ALA A 148 6.97 30.39 -14.19
CA ALA A 148 7.53 31.59 -13.52
C ALA A 148 6.47 32.68 -13.33
N VAL A 149 5.59 32.87 -14.31
CA VAL A 149 4.48 33.83 -14.24
C VAL A 149 3.49 33.44 -13.15
N HIS A 150 3.10 32.15 -13.08
CA HIS A 150 2.19 31.63 -12.08
C HIS A 150 2.79 31.73 -10.68
N PHE A 151 4.06 31.41 -10.51
CA PHE A 151 4.76 31.56 -9.25
C PHE A 151 4.82 33.02 -8.78
N LYS A 152 5.16 33.95 -9.68
CA LYS A 152 5.18 35.40 -9.38
C LYS A 152 3.81 35.93 -8.99
N TYR A 153 2.75 35.39 -9.59
CA TYR A 153 1.39 35.77 -9.17
C TYR A 153 1.08 35.33 -7.75
N ILE A 154 1.43 34.10 -7.38
CA ILE A 154 1.29 33.59 -6.01
C ILE A 154 2.09 34.47 -5.03
N GLN A 155 3.32 34.84 -5.37
CA GLN A 155 4.16 35.72 -4.57
C GLN A 155 3.51 37.09 -4.38
N ALA A 156 3.02 37.69 -5.46
CA ALA A 156 2.37 38.99 -5.42
C ALA A 156 1.11 38.98 -4.56
N ALA A 157 0.24 37.97 -4.75
CA ALA A 157 -0.96 37.78 -3.94
C ALA A 157 -0.64 37.66 -2.43
N ALA A 158 0.39 36.86 -2.10
CA ALA A 158 0.84 36.68 -0.72
C ALA A 158 1.39 37.96 -0.11
N LYS A 159 2.19 38.73 -0.87
CA LYS A 159 2.79 40.01 -0.41
C LYS A 159 1.76 41.10 -0.15
N ILE A 160 0.67 41.17 -0.92
CA ILE A 160 -0.43 42.12 -0.69
C ILE A 160 -1.42 41.63 0.37
N GLY A 161 -1.27 40.40 0.90
CA GLY A 161 -2.14 39.83 1.91
C GLY A 161 -3.48 39.27 1.40
N ASN A 162 -3.62 39.06 0.10
CA ASN A 162 -4.82 38.47 -0.48
C ASN A 162 -4.81 36.93 -0.35
N LEU A 163 -5.01 36.46 0.89
CA LEU A 163 -4.93 35.03 1.23
C LEU A 163 -5.98 34.17 0.52
N GLN A 164 -7.15 34.75 0.22
CA GLN A 164 -8.21 34.01 -0.49
C GLN A 164 -7.77 33.67 -1.92
N GLU A 165 -7.08 34.58 -2.57
CA GLU A 165 -6.59 34.36 -3.92
C GLU A 165 -5.40 33.37 -3.93
N VAL A 166 -4.50 33.45 -2.94
CA VAL A 166 -3.43 32.46 -2.77
C VAL A 166 -4.02 31.07 -2.57
N GLU A 167 -5.04 30.93 -1.71
CA GLU A 167 -5.74 29.66 -1.49
C GLU A 167 -6.41 29.15 -2.78
N ARG A 168 -7.09 30.04 -3.52
CA ARG A 168 -7.74 29.67 -4.78
C ARG A 168 -6.74 29.15 -5.81
N VAL A 169 -5.66 29.88 -6.05
CA VAL A 169 -4.65 29.52 -7.04
C VAL A 169 -3.94 28.21 -6.66
N THR A 170 -3.54 28.06 -5.41
CA THR A 170 -2.89 26.82 -4.95
C THR A 170 -3.81 25.59 -5.02
N ARG A 171 -5.12 25.79 -4.97
CA ARG A 171 -6.11 24.72 -5.11
C ARG A 171 -6.43 24.39 -6.57
N GLU A 172 -6.50 25.37 -7.46
CA GLU A 172 -7.05 25.21 -8.81
C GLU A 172 -5.99 25.17 -9.90
N ASP A 173 -4.91 25.93 -9.75
CA ASP A 173 -3.87 26.07 -10.76
C ASP A 173 -2.88 24.89 -10.74
N THR A 174 -2.40 24.52 -11.94
CA THR A 174 -1.46 23.41 -12.15
C THR A 174 -0.15 23.82 -12.82
N PHE A 175 -0.03 25.09 -13.23
CA PHE A 175 1.08 25.58 -14.03
C PHE A 175 2.22 26.22 -13.23
N PHE A 176 2.41 25.83 -11.96
CA PHE A 176 3.53 26.29 -11.16
C PHE A 176 4.44 25.13 -10.76
N ASP A 177 5.64 25.42 -10.28
CA ASP A 177 6.52 24.42 -9.70
C ASP A 177 6.11 24.16 -8.24
N PRO A 178 5.68 22.93 -7.90
CA PRO A 178 5.18 22.63 -6.57
C PRO A 178 6.21 22.81 -5.45
N GLU A 179 7.48 22.48 -5.72
CA GLU A 179 8.54 22.57 -4.72
C GLU A 179 8.90 24.03 -4.43
N GLU A 180 9.00 24.85 -5.49
CA GLU A 180 9.27 26.27 -5.36
C GLU A 180 8.15 27.01 -4.60
N VAL A 181 6.89 26.70 -4.92
CA VAL A 181 5.73 27.29 -4.22
C VAL A 181 5.66 26.82 -2.77
N ARG A 182 5.90 25.52 -2.50
CA ARG A 182 5.96 24.99 -1.13
C ARG A 182 6.99 25.74 -0.30
N ASP A 183 8.21 25.87 -0.80
CA ASP A 183 9.31 26.48 -0.07
C ASP A 183 9.05 27.98 0.16
N PHE A 184 8.53 28.68 -0.84
CA PHE A 184 8.09 30.06 -0.68
C PHE A 184 7.00 30.21 0.40
N LEU A 185 5.96 29.35 0.42
CA LEU A 185 4.88 29.42 1.40
C LEU A 185 5.37 29.11 2.82
N LYS A 186 6.35 28.21 2.98
CA LYS A 186 7.03 27.96 4.26
C LYS A 186 7.78 29.21 4.77
N GLU A 187 8.49 29.89 3.88
CA GLU A 187 9.25 31.11 4.21
C GLU A 187 8.35 32.34 4.47
N ALA A 188 7.28 32.48 3.71
CA ALA A 188 6.36 33.58 3.79
C ALA A 188 5.60 33.69 5.14
N ARG A 189 5.53 32.58 5.89
CA ARG A 189 4.85 32.48 7.21
C ARG A 189 3.48 33.13 7.21
N LEU A 190 2.66 32.73 6.25
CA LEU A 190 1.30 33.26 6.14
C LEU A 190 0.50 32.95 7.41
N PRO A 191 -0.45 33.82 7.81
CA PRO A 191 -1.30 33.58 8.98
C PRO A 191 -2.24 32.38 8.78
N ASP A 192 -2.49 31.98 7.54
CA ASP A 192 -3.28 30.81 7.17
C ASP A 192 -2.42 29.85 6.37
N GLN A 193 -2.38 28.59 6.82
CA GLN A 193 -1.58 27.55 6.19
C GLN A 193 -2.35 26.71 5.16
N ARG A 194 -3.63 27.03 4.89
CA ARG A 194 -4.42 26.28 3.88
C ARG A 194 -3.79 26.30 2.49
N PRO A 195 -3.18 27.40 1.99
CA PRO A 195 -2.46 27.37 0.72
C PRO A 195 -1.33 26.33 0.68
N LEU A 196 -0.54 26.23 1.74
CA LEU A 196 0.53 25.25 1.87
C LEU A 196 -0.04 23.81 1.90
N ILE A 197 -1.12 23.60 2.65
CA ILE A 197 -1.83 22.31 2.71
C ILE A 197 -2.30 21.92 1.31
N ASN A 198 -2.91 22.83 0.55
CA ASN A 198 -3.40 22.55 -0.79
C ASN A 198 -2.29 22.10 -1.75
N VAL A 199 -1.15 22.79 -1.73
CA VAL A 199 0.00 22.40 -2.57
C VAL A 199 0.54 21.04 -2.17
N CYS A 200 0.81 20.82 -0.88
CA CYS A 200 1.40 19.58 -0.41
C CYS A 200 0.47 18.37 -0.57
N ASP A 201 -0.83 18.55 -0.43
CA ASP A 201 -1.82 17.47 -0.64
C ASP A 201 -1.91 17.07 -2.12
N ARG A 202 -1.99 18.06 -3.01
CA ARG A 202 -2.12 17.83 -4.47
C ARG A 202 -0.89 17.15 -5.10
N PHE A 203 0.28 17.45 -4.59
CA PHE A 203 1.56 16.95 -5.14
C PHE A 203 2.23 15.91 -4.24
N ASP A 204 1.47 15.30 -3.33
CA ASP A 204 1.90 14.20 -2.45
C ASP A 204 3.13 14.49 -1.58
N MET A 205 3.27 15.73 -1.11
CA MET A 205 4.34 16.18 -0.22
C MET A 205 3.89 16.20 1.25
N VAL A 206 3.22 15.12 1.69
CA VAL A 206 2.54 15.05 3.00
C VAL A 206 3.53 15.01 4.17
N GLU A 207 4.64 14.31 4.01
CA GLU A 207 5.68 14.20 5.05
C GLU A 207 6.30 15.55 5.33
N ASP A 208 6.70 16.30 4.29
CA ASP A 208 7.25 17.64 4.38
C ASP A 208 6.29 18.62 5.05
N LEU A 209 5.01 18.55 4.70
CA LEU A 209 3.94 19.35 5.31
C LEU A 209 3.83 19.07 6.80
N THR A 210 3.74 17.78 7.15
CA THR A 210 3.56 17.33 8.53
C THR A 210 4.73 17.75 9.40
N HIS A 211 5.95 17.54 8.92
CA HIS A 211 7.17 17.95 9.61
C HIS A 211 7.23 19.46 9.81
N PHE A 212 6.89 20.26 8.79
CA PHE A 212 6.86 21.71 8.89
C PHE A 212 5.81 22.20 9.91
N LEU A 213 4.59 21.68 9.83
CA LEU A 213 3.51 22.08 10.74
C LEU A 213 3.82 21.69 12.19
N TYR A 214 4.36 20.49 12.40
CA TYR A 214 4.72 20.02 13.74
C TYR A 214 5.87 20.83 14.33
N SER A 215 6.95 21.07 13.58
CA SER A 215 8.12 21.85 14.03
C SER A 215 7.79 23.31 14.37
N ASN A 216 6.73 23.86 13.77
CA ASN A 216 6.26 25.23 14.06
C ASN A 216 5.10 25.28 15.08
N ASN A 217 4.79 24.18 15.78
CA ASN A 217 3.71 24.07 16.76
C ASN A 217 2.31 24.37 16.20
N MET A 218 2.07 24.01 14.95
CA MET A 218 0.82 24.26 14.23
C MET A 218 -0.11 23.03 14.21
N SER A 219 -0.24 22.33 15.35
CA SER A 219 -1.01 21.06 15.47
C SER A 219 -2.45 21.16 14.96
N LYS A 220 -3.10 22.31 15.11
CA LYS A 220 -4.46 22.55 14.61
C LYS A 220 -4.59 22.40 13.10
N TYR A 221 -3.55 22.72 12.34
CA TYR A 221 -3.55 22.55 10.89
C TYR A 221 -3.34 21.09 10.49
N ILE A 222 -2.59 20.31 11.29
CA ILE A 222 -2.48 18.87 11.11
C ILE A 222 -3.84 18.19 11.33
N GLU A 223 -4.54 18.54 12.40
CA GLU A 223 -5.90 18.07 12.66
C GLU A 223 -6.88 18.47 11.54
N LEU A 224 -6.82 19.75 11.11
CA LEU A 224 -7.65 20.25 10.00
C LEU A 224 -7.40 19.43 8.72
N TYR A 225 -6.14 19.13 8.41
CA TYR A 225 -5.76 18.39 7.23
C TYR A 225 -6.37 17.00 7.22
N VAL A 226 -6.13 16.19 8.26
CA VAL A 226 -6.60 14.81 8.30
C VAL A 226 -8.11 14.68 8.54
N GLN A 227 -8.75 15.65 9.19
CA GLN A 227 -10.20 15.57 9.47
C GLN A 227 -11.07 16.12 8.35
N LYS A 228 -10.61 17.17 7.64
CA LYS A 228 -11.47 17.93 6.71
C LYS A 228 -10.95 17.99 5.28
N VAL A 229 -9.64 17.95 5.07
CA VAL A 229 -9.07 18.07 3.74
C VAL A 229 -8.89 16.68 3.12
N ASN A 230 -8.06 15.84 3.73
CA ASN A 230 -7.77 14.52 3.18
C ASN A 230 -7.54 13.45 4.26
N PRO A 231 -8.60 12.82 4.75
CA PRO A 231 -8.50 11.73 5.74
C PRO A 231 -7.72 10.50 5.24
N MET A 232 -7.67 10.29 3.93
CA MET A 232 -6.94 9.17 3.33
C MET A 232 -5.43 9.27 3.54
N LYS A 233 -4.91 10.47 3.80
CA LYS A 233 -3.49 10.72 4.10
C LYS A 233 -3.14 10.59 5.58
N ALA A 234 -4.10 10.29 6.44
CA ALA A 234 -3.87 10.09 7.87
C ALA A 234 -2.76 9.06 8.19
N PRO A 235 -2.59 7.94 7.46
CA PRO A 235 -1.47 7.02 7.65
C PRO A 235 -0.10 7.68 7.47
N GLN A 236 0.09 8.42 6.39
CA GLN A 236 1.34 9.11 6.08
C GLN A 236 1.65 10.19 7.13
N VAL A 237 0.62 10.95 7.54
CA VAL A 237 0.73 11.96 8.61
C VAL A 237 1.13 11.31 9.93
N ALA A 238 0.50 10.18 10.29
CA ALA A 238 0.85 9.45 11.51
C ALA A 238 2.30 8.95 11.47
N GLY A 239 2.73 8.40 10.33
CA GLY A 239 4.11 7.98 10.11
C GLY A 239 5.11 9.12 10.28
N ALA A 240 4.88 10.25 9.61
CA ALA A 240 5.75 11.43 9.71
C ALA A 240 5.80 12.03 11.13
N LEU A 241 4.69 12.01 11.86
CA LEU A 241 4.67 12.45 13.26
C LEU A 241 5.47 11.52 14.18
N LEU A 242 5.41 10.22 13.96
CA LEU A 242 6.20 9.24 14.72
C LEU A 242 7.71 9.39 14.42
N ASP A 243 8.07 9.68 13.17
CA ASP A 243 9.46 9.95 12.78
C ASP A 243 9.99 11.27 13.38
N ALA A 244 9.11 12.23 13.63
CA ALA A 244 9.41 13.50 14.30
C ALA A 244 9.39 13.40 15.83
N ASP A 245 9.37 12.20 16.42
CA ASP A 245 9.27 11.96 17.87
C ASP A 245 8.10 12.69 18.55
N CYS A 246 6.98 12.80 17.86
CA CYS A 246 5.75 13.37 18.43
C CYS A 246 5.21 12.52 19.57
N SER A 247 4.50 13.16 20.51
CA SER A 247 3.90 12.43 21.62
C SER A 247 2.89 11.38 21.11
N GLU A 248 2.98 10.16 21.63
CA GLU A 248 2.07 9.06 21.26
C GLU A 248 0.60 9.39 21.55
N ASP A 249 0.33 10.19 22.58
CA ASP A 249 -1.02 10.60 22.92
C ASP A 249 -1.64 11.52 21.85
N PHE A 250 -0.85 12.43 21.26
CA PHE A 250 -1.32 13.27 20.17
C PHE A 250 -1.62 12.43 18.92
N VAL A 251 -0.72 11.52 18.54
CA VAL A 251 -0.92 10.63 17.39
C VAL A 251 -2.16 9.76 17.59
N ARG A 252 -2.34 9.21 18.79
CA ARG A 252 -3.52 8.42 19.16
C ARG A 252 -4.81 9.21 19.04
N ALA A 253 -4.84 10.43 19.60
CA ALA A 253 -6.00 11.31 19.53
C ALA A 253 -6.34 11.70 18.08
N LEU A 254 -5.31 11.99 17.28
CA LEU A 254 -5.46 12.33 15.87
C LEU A 254 -6.11 11.18 15.09
N ILE A 255 -5.59 9.95 15.22
CA ILE A 255 -6.11 8.76 14.54
C ILE A 255 -7.55 8.46 14.98
N LEU A 256 -7.85 8.54 16.28
CA LEU A 256 -9.22 8.37 16.78
C LEU A 256 -10.19 9.40 16.19
N SER A 257 -9.74 10.62 15.95
CA SER A 257 -10.58 11.68 15.39
C SER A 257 -10.99 11.43 13.93
N VAL A 258 -10.16 10.75 13.16
CA VAL A 258 -10.43 10.43 11.74
C VAL A 258 -11.42 9.25 11.59
N ARG A 259 -11.57 8.43 12.62
CA ARG A 259 -12.50 7.28 12.69
C ARG A 259 -12.34 6.32 11.51
N ALA A 260 -13.46 6.04 10.80
CA ALA A 260 -13.53 5.09 9.69
C ALA A 260 -12.97 5.61 8.36
N MET A 261 -12.59 6.89 8.28
CA MET A 261 -12.13 7.50 7.02
C MET A 261 -10.68 7.19 6.69
N ALA A 262 -9.88 6.77 7.68
CA ALA A 262 -8.50 6.37 7.44
C ALA A 262 -8.45 4.95 6.84
N PRO A 263 -7.64 4.70 5.80
CA PRO A 263 -7.42 3.36 5.25
C PRO A 263 -6.65 2.50 6.26
N ALA A 264 -7.30 1.40 6.71
CA ALA A 264 -6.79 0.59 7.82
C ALA A 264 -5.47 -0.11 7.47
N GLU A 265 -5.38 -0.69 6.28
CA GLU A 265 -4.18 -1.42 5.84
C GLU A 265 -2.95 -0.51 5.83
N GLN A 266 -3.05 0.66 5.21
CA GLN A 266 -1.95 1.62 5.15
C GLN A 266 -1.57 2.16 6.53
N LEU A 267 -2.56 2.42 7.39
CA LEU A 267 -2.29 2.91 8.75
C LEU A 267 -1.56 1.87 9.58
N VAL A 268 -1.99 0.61 9.50
CA VAL A 268 -1.32 -0.51 10.18
C VAL A 268 0.11 -0.65 9.66
N GLU A 269 0.31 -0.62 8.35
CA GLU A 269 1.62 -0.74 7.72
C GLU A 269 2.59 0.36 8.18
N GLU A 270 2.15 1.63 8.14
CA GLU A 270 2.97 2.78 8.54
C GLU A 270 3.39 2.74 10.02
N VAL A 271 2.47 2.32 10.88
CA VAL A 271 2.74 2.23 12.33
C VAL A 271 3.55 0.97 12.67
N GLU A 272 3.32 -0.14 11.95
CA GLU A 272 4.05 -1.40 12.14
C GLU A 272 5.52 -1.28 11.70
N LYS A 273 5.82 -0.60 10.58
CA LYS A 273 7.19 -0.30 10.14
C LYS A 273 8.04 0.37 11.22
N ARG A 274 7.39 1.13 12.09
CA ARG A 274 8.02 1.84 13.22
C ARG A 274 7.95 1.10 14.56
N ASN A 275 7.42 -0.13 14.57
CA ASN A 275 7.19 -0.94 15.77
C ASN A 275 6.34 -0.24 16.85
N ARG A 276 5.33 0.51 16.43
CA ARG A 276 4.47 1.31 17.32
C ARG A 276 2.98 0.91 17.25
N LEU A 277 2.66 -0.32 16.84
CA LEU A 277 1.28 -0.82 16.69
C LEU A 277 0.38 -0.54 17.91
N LYS A 278 0.93 -0.60 19.11
CA LYS A 278 0.20 -0.37 20.34
C LYS A 278 -0.48 1.01 20.42
N ILE A 279 0.05 2.00 19.72
CA ILE A 279 -0.52 3.37 19.70
C ILE A 279 -1.93 3.37 19.12
N ILE A 280 -2.16 2.57 18.08
CA ILE A 280 -3.44 2.49 17.37
C ILE A 280 -4.41 1.46 17.92
N GLN A 281 -4.05 0.73 18.99
CA GLN A 281 -4.91 -0.30 19.58
C GLN A 281 -6.34 0.19 19.88
N PRO A 282 -6.58 1.36 20.51
CA PRO A 282 -7.94 1.82 20.79
C PRO A 282 -8.76 2.06 19.53
N TRP A 283 -8.12 2.52 18.46
CA TRP A 283 -8.77 2.72 17.17
C TRP A 283 -9.10 1.38 16.50
N LEU A 284 -8.19 0.40 16.54
CA LEU A 284 -8.43 -0.95 16.02
C LEU A 284 -9.58 -1.65 16.79
N GLU A 285 -9.62 -1.54 18.10
CA GLU A 285 -10.69 -2.09 18.94
C GLU A 285 -12.04 -1.42 18.63
N GLN A 286 -12.04 -0.12 18.38
CA GLN A 286 -13.25 0.58 17.93
C GLN A 286 -13.72 0.05 16.58
N ARG A 287 -12.82 -0.13 15.61
CA ARG A 287 -13.15 -0.71 14.29
C ARG A 287 -13.71 -2.12 14.41
N GLN A 288 -13.12 -2.95 15.25
CA GLN A 288 -13.63 -4.29 15.54
C GLN A 288 -15.04 -4.26 16.14
N ASN A 289 -15.30 -3.35 17.09
CA ASN A 289 -16.62 -3.18 17.70
C ASN A 289 -17.67 -2.65 16.73
N GLU A 290 -17.28 -1.91 15.71
CA GLU A 290 -18.11 -1.47 14.59
C GLU A 290 -18.43 -2.62 13.61
N GLY A 291 -17.85 -3.81 13.82
CA GLY A 291 -18.10 -5.00 12.99
C GLY A 291 -17.30 -5.04 11.70
N VAL A 292 -16.19 -4.34 11.60
CA VAL A 292 -15.30 -4.35 10.43
C VAL A 292 -14.63 -5.71 10.31
N GLN A 293 -14.62 -6.25 9.08
CA GLN A 293 -14.08 -7.57 8.77
C GLN A 293 -12.74 -7.52 8.00
N GLU A 294 -12.13 -6.35 7.92
CA GLU A 294 -10.85 -6.16 7.24
C GLU A 294 -9.73 -6.93 7.95
N ALA A 295 -9.05 -7.82 7.22
CA ALA A 295 -7.97 -8.65 7.76
C ALA A 295 -6.85 -7.82 8.41
N ALA A 296 -6.51 -6.66 7.83
CA ALA A 296 -5.48 -5.78 8.37
C ALA A 296 -5.74 -5.35 9.82
N VAL A 297 -7.00 -5.00 10.15
CA VAL A 297 -7.42 -4.61 11.52
C VAL A 297 -7.24 -5.77 12.47
N HIS A 298 -7.71 -6.96 12.08
CA HIS A 298 -7.67 -8.15 12.93
C HIS A 298 -6.25 -8.71 13.06
N ASN A 299 -5.43 -8.66 12.02
CA ASN A 299 -4.01 -9.04 12.07
C ASN A 299 -3.24 -8.16 13.05
N ALA A 300 -3.44 -6.84 12.97
CA ALA A 300 -2.78 -5.89 13.88
C ALA A 300 -3.19 -6.10 15.33
N LEU A 301 -4.49 -6.31 15.61
CA LEU A 301 -4.98 -6.62 16.95
C LEU A 301 -4.39 -7.93 17.48
N MET A 302 -4.34 -8.99 16.66
CA MET A 302 -3.73 -10.25 17.06
C MET A 302 -2.26 -10.07 17.44
N LYS A 303 -1.48 -9.35 16.60
CA LYS A 303 -0.07 -9.03 16.90
C LYS A 303 0.08 -8.31 18.25
N ILE A 304 -0.78 -7.33 18.52
CA ILE A 304 -0.76 -6.58 19.79
C ILE A 304 -1.09 -7.51 20.97
N TYR A 305 -2.12 -8.35 20.89
CA TYR A 305 -2.51 -9.26 21.96
C TYR A 305 -1.46 -10.34 22.21
N ILE A 306 -0.79 -10.82 21.16
CA ILE A 306 0.33 -11.76 21.29
C ILE A 306 1.50 -11.09 22.03
N ASP A 307 1.88 -9.87 21.65
CA ASP A 307 2.98 -9.13 22.29
C ASP A 307 2.67 -8.76 23.75
N MET A 308 1.41 -8.54 24.07
CA MET A 308 0.97 -8.26 25.45
C MET A 308 0.79 -9.52 26.31
N ASN A 309 0.84 -10.69 25.70
CA ASN A 309 0.57 -11.99 26.34
C ASN A 309 -0.76 -12.01 27.13
N ASN A 310 -1.80 -11.37 26.57
CA ASN A 310 -3.12 -11.27 27.20
C ASN A 310 -4.07 -12.28 26.56
N ARG A 311 -3.99 -13.56 26.99
CA ARG A 311 -4.78 -14.69 26.52
C ARG A 311 -4.86 -14.78 24.97
N PRO A 312 -3.72 -14.77 24.29
CA PRO A 312 -3.70 -14.75 22.82
C PRO A 312 -4.41 -15.98 22.21
N GLU A 313 -4.37 -17.13 22.87
CA GLU A 313 -5.03 -18.36 22.42
C GLU A 313 -6.54 -18.18 22.25
N GLU A 314 -7.22 -17.54 23.24
CA GLU A 314 -8.67 -17.31 23.18
C GLU A 314 -9.04 -16.43 21.98
N TYR A 315 -8.23 -15.40 21.70
CA TYR A 315 -8.45 -14.50 20.55
C TYR A 315 -8.16 -15.19 19.21
N LEU A 316 -7.09 -16.02 19.14
CA LEU A 316 -6.76 -16.77 17.93
C LEU A 316 -7.86 -17.78 17.57
N VAL A 317 -8.51 -18.37 18.56
CA VAL A 317 -9.61 -19.33 18.30
C VAL A 317 -10.91 -18.63 17.97
N SER A 318 -11.24 -17.53 18.67
CA SER A 318 -12.55 -16.87 18.56
C SER A 318 -12.66 -15.92 17.35
N ASN A 319 -11.58 -15.31 16.93
CA ASN A 319 -11.59 -14.35 15.84
C ASN A 319 -11.54 -15.06 14.47
N MET A 320 -12.52 -14.75 13.60
CA MET A 320 -12.67 -15.40 12.29
C MET A 320 -12.09 -14.59 11.12
N TYR A 321 -11.63 -13.37 11.35
CA TYR A 321 -11.34 -12.41 10.29
C TYR A 321 -9.85 -12.13 10.06
N TYR A 322 -8.95 -12.64 10.91
CA TYR A 322 -7.52 -12.47 10.67
C TYR A 322 -6.98 -13.46 9.63
N ASP A 323 -5.92 -13.10 8.95
CA ASP A 323 -5.18 -13.96 8.06
C ASP A 323 -4.30 -14.91 8.86
N SER A 324 -4.63 -16.20 8.82
CA SER A 324 -3.95 -17.24 9.61
C SER A 324 -2.48 -17.42 9.22
N LYS A 325 -2.12 -17.17 7.96
CA LYS A 325 -0.74 -17.28 7.52
C LYS A 325 0.10 -16.13 8.07
N VAL A 326 -0.36 -14.89 7.88
CA VAL A 326 0.33 -13.69 8.37
C VAL A 326 0.51 -13.70 9.88
N VAL A 327 -0.55 -14.06 10.62
CA VAL A 327 -0.49 -14.14 12.09
C VAL A 327 0.32 -15.34 12.55
N GLY A 328 0.24 -16.49 11.85
CA GLY A 328 1.04 -17.67 12.12
C GLY A 328 2.54 -17.39 12.00
N GLU A 329 2.98 -16.78 10.90
CA GLU A 329 4.38 -16.36 10.69
C GLU A 329 4.87 -15.38 11.78
N TYR A 330 3.97 -14.51 12.26
CA TYR A 330 4.29 -13.61 13.36
C TYR A 330 4.47 -14.35 14.69
N CYS A 331 3.64 -15.37 14.93
CA CYS A 331 3.71 -16.22 16.13
C CYS A 331 4.95 -17.12 16.14
N GLU A 332 5.40 -17.65 14.99
CA GLU A 332 6.55 -18.56 14.91
C GLU A 332 7.79 -18.03 15.62
N LYS A 333 8.04 -16.74 15.49
CA LYS A 333 9.20 -16.08 16.09
C LYS A 333 9.09 -15.87 17.61
N ARG A 334 7.91 -16.13 18.18
CA ARG A 334 7.59 -15.85 19.59
C ARG A 334 7.19 -17.10 20.35
N ASP A 335 6.15 -17.77 19.88
CA ASP A 335 5.62 -18.99 20.48
C ASP A 335 5.08 -19.93 19.40
N PRO A 336 5.75 -21.06 19.15
CA PRO A 336 5.33 -22.07 18.17
C PRO A 336 3.96 -22.69 18.45
N HIS A 337 3.50 -22.69 19.72
CA HIS A 337 2.17 -23.19 20.06
C HIS A 337 1.07 -22.24 19.54
N LEU A 338 1.29 -20.93 19.62
CA LEU A 338 0.37 -19.94 19.05
C LEU A 338 0.36 -20.01 17.52
N ALA A 339 1.53 -20.23 16.91
CA ALA A 339 1.64 -20.44 15.45
C ALA A 339 0.82 -21.66 15.01
N PHE A 340 0.93 -22.78 15.74
CA PHE A 340 0.12 -23.97 15.49
C PHE A 340 -1.39 -23.66 15.52
N ILE A 341 -1.87 -22.91 16.52
CA ILE A 341 -3.29 -22.54 16.63
C ILE A 341 -3.73 -21.68 15.43
N ALA A 342 -2.92 -20.72 15.04
CA ALA A 342 -3.22 -19.83 13.92
C ALA A 342 -3.28 -20.61 12.59
N TYR A 343 -2.29 -21.45 12.31
CA TYR A 343 -2.24 -22.27 11.09
C TYR A 343 -3.33 -23.33 11.07
N LYS A 344 -3.62 -24.00 12.20
CA LYS A 344 -4.73 -24.97 12.32
C LYS A 344 -6.06 -24.35 11.91
N ARG A 345 -6.33 -23.13 12.37
CA ARG A 345 -7.56 -22.43 12.04
C ARG A 345 -7.67 -22.11 10.53
N GLY A 346 -6.58 -21.68 9.91
CA GLY A 346 -6.54 -21.30 8.50
C GLY A 346 -6.38 -22.48 7.54
N LEU A 347 -6.23 -23.70 8.06
CA LEU A 347 -5.89 -24.90 7.29
C LEU A 347 -4.60 -24.70 6.45
N CYS A 348 -3.61 -24.00 7.03
CA CYS A 348 -2.30 -23.80 6.43
C CYS A 348 -1.44 -25.05 6.68
N ASP A 349 -1.75 -26.14 5.99
CA ASP A 349 -1.23 -27.48 6.26
C ASP A 349 0.30 -27.55 6.18
N ASP A 350 0.90 -26.93 5.17
CA ASP A 350 2.35 -26.94 4.94
C ASP A 350 3.10 -26.18 6.03
N ASP A 351 2.67 -24.94 6.31
CA ASP A 351 3.28 -24.10 7.34
C ASP A 351 3.15 -24.73 8.74
N LEU A 352 2.00 -25.38 9.01
CA LEU A 352 1.75 -26.12 10.25
C LEU A 352 2.71 -27.31 10.41
N VAL A 353 2.88 -28.12 9.36
CA VAL A 353 3.79 -29.27 9.37
C VAL A 353 5.22 -28.79 9.59
N ASP A 354 5.64 -27.74 8.91
CA ASP A 354 7.00 -27.18 9.03
C ASP A 354 7.29 -26.65 10.44
N VAL A 355 6.35 -25.92 11.04
CA VAL A 355 6.51 -25.39 12.39
C VAL A 355 6.54 -26.48 13.45
N THR A 356 5.65 -27.49 13.32
CA THR A 356 5.58 -28.59 14.25
C THR A 356 6.79 -29.50 14.17
N ASN A 357 7.33 -29.73 12.98
CA ASN A 357 8.59 -30.46 12.77
C ASN A 357 9.78 -29.74 13.37
N ARG A 358 9.94 -28.44 13.11
CA ARG A 358 11.04 -27.62 13.64
C ARG A 358 11.08 -27.58 15.18
N HIS A 359 9.92 -27.55 15.81
CA HIS A 359 9.80 -27.40 17.27
C HIS A 359 9.43 -28.67 18.02
N GLY A 360 9.35 -29.82 17.33
CA GLY A 360 9.08 -31.11 17.95
C GLY A 360 7.66 -31.26 18.50
N LEU A 361 6.66 -30.54 17.95
CA LEU A 361 5.28 -30.56 18.41
C LEU A 361 4.46 -31.73 17.85
N PHE A 362 5.06 -32.93 17.81
CA PHE A 362 4.52 -34.11 17.11
C PHE A 362 3.16 -34.56 17.63
N LYS A 363 2.87 -34.37 18.94
CA LYS A 363 1.55 -34.71 19.48
C LYS A 363 0.43 -33.86 18.91
N GLN A 364 0.69 -32.56 18.77
CA GLN A 364 -0.27 -31.61 18.19
C GLN A 364 -0.44 -31.85 16.70
N GLN A 365 0.66 -32.09 15.98
CA GLN A 365 0.67 -32.46 14.58
C GLN A 365 -0.12 -33.75 14.33
N ALA A 366 0.10 -34.80 15.13
CA ALA A 366 -0.61 -36.07 15.00
C ALA A 366 -2.12 -35.91 15.17
N ARG A 367 -2.57 -35.16 16.21
CA ARG A 367 -3.99 -34.87 16.39
C ARG A 367 -4.58 -34.08 15.22
N TYR A 368 -3.85 -33.11 14.72
CA TYR A 368 -4.28 -32.34 13.54
C TYR A 368 -4.47 -33.20 12.32
N LEU A 369 -3.47 -34.05 11.96
CA LEU A 369 -3.54 -34.95 10.82
C LEU A 369 -4.72 -35.91 10.91
N VAL A 370 -4.96 -36.45 12.10
CA VAL A 370 -6.07 -37.35 12.39
C VAL A 370 -7.42 -36.64 12.23
N GLU A 371 -7.57 -35.42 12.72
CA GLU A 371 -8.77 -34.60 12.56
C GLU A 371 -8.99 -34.16 11.11
N ARG A 372 -7.93 -33.88 10.36
CA ARG A 372 -7.97 -33.32 9.01
C ARG A 372 -8.45 -34.33 7.96
N GLN A 373 -8.15 -35.61 8.15
CA GLN A 373 -8.53 -36.75 7.28
C GLN A 373 -8.10 -36.58 5.81
N ASP A 374 -7.06 -35.82 5.53
CA ASP A 374 -6.55 -35.55 4.20
C ASP A 374 -5.46 -36.55 3.82
N LEU A 375 -5.73 -37.39 2.81
CA LEU A 375 -4.81 -38.45 2.36
C LEU A 375 -3.56 -37.90 1.65
N ASP A 376 -3.66 -36.77 0.98
CA ASP A 376 -2.53 -36.14 0.28
C ASP A 376 -1.56 -35.55 1.31
N LEU A 377 -2.08 -34.94 2.36
CA LEU A 377 -1.29 -34.46 3.49
C LEU A 377 -0.59 -35.62 4.21
N TRP A 378 -1.30 -36.74 4.45
CA TRP A 378 -0.72 -37.93 5.02
C TRP A 378 0.40 -38.48 4.15
N ALA A 379 0.20 -38.58 2.81
CA ALA A 379 1.22 -39.07 1.89
C ALA A 379 2.49 -38.20 1.95
N LYS A 380 2.35 -36.91 2.03
CA LYS A 380 3.46 -35.94 2.16
C LYS A 380 4.24 -36.14 3.45
N VAL A 381 3.55 -36.27 4.57
CA VAL A 381 4.15 -36.33 5.92
C VAL A 381 4.78 -37.70 6.21
N LEU A 382 4.22 -38.80 5.65
CA LEU A 382 4.74 -40.16 5.81
C LEU A 382 5.86 -40.53 4.83
N ASN A 383 6.13 -39.68 3.82
CA ASN A 383 7.21 -39.93 2.87
C ASN A 383 8.57 -39.70 3.54
N GLU A 384 9.44 -40.70 3.46
CA GLU A 384 10.79 -40.72 4.03
C GLU A 384 11.73 -39.69 3.38
N GLU A 385 11.56 -39.47 2.07
CA GLU A 385 12.40 -38.51 1.33
C GLU A 385 12.11 -37.04 1.68
N THR A 386 10.88 -36.75 2.09
CA THR A 386 10.44 -35.37 2.36
C THR A 386 10.36 -35.02 3.83
N ASN A 387 10.32 -36.02 4.73
CA ASN A 387 10.16 -35.78 6.17
C ASN A 387 11.15 -36.59 7.01
N GLU A 388 12.21 -35.96 7.47
CA GLU A 388 13.20 -36.53 8.38
C GLU A 388 12.61 -36.90 9.76
N HIS A 389 11.49 -36.26 10.14
CA HIS A 389 10.82 -36.46 11.42
C HIS A 389 9.66 -37.47 11.36
N ARG A 390 9.58 -38.28 10.33
CA ARG A 390 8.54 -39.29 10.11
C ARG A 390 8.34 -40.21 11.33
N ARG A 391 9.41 -40.76 11.91
CA ARG A 391 9.31 -41.72 13.01
C ARG A 391 8.71 -41.14 14.29
N PRO A 392 9.19 -40.01 14.84
CA PRO A 392 8.56 -39.36 15.99
C PRO A 392 7.09 -39.04 15.80
N LEU A 393 6.70 -38.66 14.58
CA LEU A 393 5.30 -38.42 14.24
C LEU A 393 4.45 -39.67 14.27
N ILE A 394 4.92 -40.78 13.67
CA ILE A 394 4.24 -42.09 13.70
C ILE A 394 4.04 -42.51 15.15
N ASP A 395 5.07 -42.42 15.98
CA ASP A 395 4.99 -42.77 17.41
C ASP A 395 3.93 -41.88 18.12
N ALA A 396 3.83 -40.59 17.78
CA ALA A 396 2.82 -39.71 18.34
C ALA A 396 1.39 -40.05 17.88
N VAL A 397 1.22 -40.45 16.63
CA VAL A 397 -0.08 -40.93 16.07
C VAL A 397 -0.53 -42.19 16.78
N VAL A 398 0.36 -43.20 16.86
CA VAL A 398 0.07 -44.51 17.44
C VAL A 398 -0.21 -44.42 18.94
N GLN A 399 0.56 -43.59 19.69
CA GLN A 399 0.47 -43.57 21.14
C GLN A 399 -0.57 -42.61 21.68
N ASN A 400 -0.87 -41.52 20.97
CA ASN A 400 -1.71 -40.44 21.50
C ASN A 400 -2.96 -40.18 20.67
N ALA A 401 -2.82 -39.92 19.37
CA ALA A 401 -3.93 -39.36 18.59
C ALA A 401 -5.04 -40.38 18.30
N LEU A 402 -4.69 -41.61 17.90
CA LEU A 402 -5.67 -42.63 17.56
C LEU A 402 -6.39 -43.27 18.75
N PRO A 403 -5.75 -43.57 19.89
CA PRO A 403 -6.45 -44.09 21.06
C PRO A 403 -7.52 -43.14 21.62
N GLU A 404 -7.39 -41.85 21.35
CA GLU A 404 -8.33 -40.83 21.79
C GLU A 404 -9.56 -40.69 20.86
N THR A 405 -9.49 -41.23 19.62
CA THR A 405 -10.59 -41.07 18.66
C THR A 405 -11.65 -42.16 18.80
N LYS A 406 -12.92 -41.75 18.63
CA LYS A 406 -14.09 -42.65 18.62
C LYS A 406 -14.76 -42.68 17.23
N ASN A 407 -14.23 -41.93 16.28
CA ASN A 407 -14.81 -41.84 14.95
C ASN A 407 -14.25 -42.92 14.01
N PRO A 408 -15.08 -43.83 13.48
CA PRO A 408 -14.61 -44.91 12.60
C PRO A 408 -14.02 -44.43 11.27
N ASP A 409 -14.52 -43.28 10.76
CA ASP A 409 -14.02 -42.73 9.50
C ASP A 409 -12.57 -42.25 9.64
N VAL A 410 -12.26 -41.65 10.78
CA VAL A 410 -10.91 -41.19 11.13
C VAL A 410 -9.93 -42.34 11.18
N VAL A 411 -10.32 -43.43 11.87
CA VAL A 411 -9.52 -44.65 11.94
C VAL A 411 -9.30 -45.26 10.56
N SER A 412 -10.37 -45.34 9.74
CA SER A 412 -10.30 -45.87 8.38
C SER A 412 -9.36 -45.06 7.49
N THR A 413 -9.43 -43.73 7.56
CA THR A 413 -8.58 -42.81 6.76
C THR A 413 -7.11 -42.94 7.17
N THR A 414 -6.82 -42.99 8.47
CA THR A 414 -5.45 -43.14 8.98
C THR A 414 -4.86 -44.50 8.58
N VAL A 415 -5.61 -45.58 8.74
CA VAL A 415 -5.19 -46.92 8.30
C VAL A 415 -4.90 -46.95 6.80
N LYS A 416 -5.76 -46.35 5.97
CA LYS A 416 -5.52 -46.24 4.52
C LYS A 416 -4.24 -45.48 4.21
N ALA A 417 -3.97 -44.39 4.93
CA ALA A 417 -2.76 -43.60 4.75
C ALA A 417 -1.49 -44.41 5.00
N PHE A 418 -1.45 -45.19 6.09
CA PHE A 418 -0.32 -46.07 6.40
C PHE A 418 -0.17 -47.21 5.38
N MET A 419 -1.28 -47.74 4.87
CA MET A 419 -1.24 -48.75 3.78
C MET A 419 -0.69 -48.16 2.48
N THR A 420 -1.09 -46.96 2.12
CA THR A 420 -0.63 -46.29 0.91
C THR A 420 0.85 -45.92 1.00
N ALA A 421 1.33 -45.58 2.18
CA ALA A 421 2.74 -45.28 2.43
C ALA A 421 3.64 -46.52 2.53
N ASP A 422 3.09 -47.74 2.38
CA ASP A 422 3.77 -49.04 2.49
C ASP A 422 4.59 -49.20 3.79
N LEU A 423 3.94 -48.91 4.92
CA LEU A 423 4.48 -48.94 6.27
C LEU A 423 3.89 -50.15 7.06
N PRO A 424 4.19 -51.39 6.72
CA PRO A 424 3.51 -52.53 7.30
C PRO A 424 3.83 -52.77 8.79
N ASN A 425 5.05 -52.47 9.24
CA ASN A 425 5.43 -52.67 10.63
C ASN A 425 4.75 -51.62 11.52
N GLU A 426 4.76 -50.37 11.10
CA GLU A 426 4.10 -49.27 11.77
C GLU A 426 2.57 -49.44 11.76
N LEU A 427 2.03 -50.01 10.69
CA LEU A 427 0.62 -50.37 10.60
C LEU A 427 0.24 -51.46 11.61
N ILE A 428 1.12 -52.47 11.81
CA ILE A 428 0.92 -53.50 12.84
C ILE A 428 0.88 -52.83 14.22
N GLU A 429 1.86 -51.95 14.56
CA GLU A 429 1.89 -51.24 15.84
C GLU A 429 0.60 -50.43 16.06
N LEU A 430 0.12 -49.77 15.01
CA LEU A 430 -1.12 -48.98 15.02
C LEU A 430 -2.34 -49.88 15.29
N LEU A 431 -2.48 -50.96 14.54
CA LEU A 431 -3.61 -51.88 14.65
C LEU A 431 -3.59 -52.65 15.98
N GLU A 432 -2.41 -53.01 16.51
CA GLU A 432 -2.29 -53.58 17.86
C GLU A 432 -2.90 -52.69 18.91
N LYS A 433 -2.62 -51.36 18.84
CA LYS A 433 -3.18 -50.40 19.78
C LYS A 433 -4.70 -50.29 19.67
N ILE A 434 -5.24 -50.28 18.46
CA ILE A 434 -6.67 -50.13 18.21
C ILE A 434 -7.44 -51.41 18.55
N VAL A 435 -6.90 -52.58 18.17
CA VAL A 435 -7.63 -53.84 18.24
C VAL A 435 -7.39 -54.61 19.53
N LEU A 436 -6.15 -54.59 20.08
CA LEU A 436 -5.78 -55.39 21.28
C LEU A 436 -5.90 -54.62 22.59
N GLN A 437 -5.90 -53.27 22.57
CA GLN A 437 -6.10 -52.45 23.77
C GLN A 437 -7.54 -52.00 23.77
N SER A 438 -8.28 -52.25 24.84
CA SER A 438 -9.71 -51.95 25.09
C SER A 438 -10.27 -50.70 24.39
N SER A 439 -10.47 -50.73 23.10
CA SER A 439 -11.07 -49.68 22.33
C SER A 439 -12.45 -50.10 21.81
N GLU A 440 -13.25 -49.10 21.42
CA GLU A 440 -14.57 -49.37 20.80
C GLU A 440 -14.45 -50.14 19.48
N PHE A 441 -13.24 -50.24 18.93
CA PHE A 441 -12.94 -50.93 17.64
C PHE A 441 -12.33 -52.30 17.78
N SER A 442 -12.15 -52.84 19.01
CA SER A 442 -11.55 -54.14 19.25
C SER A 442 -12.29 -55.29 18.54
N ASP A 443 -13.61 -55.23 18.47
CA ASP A 443 -14.46 -56.21 17.81
C ASP A 443 -14.71 -55.99 16.32
N ASN A 444 -14.04 -54.98 15.75
CA ASN A 444 -14.22 -54.66 14.32
C ASN A 444 -13.57 -55.75 13.43
N ARG A 445 -14.41 -56.49 12.71
CA ARG A 445 -13.99 -57.61 11.86
C ARG A 445 -12.95 -57.20 10.80
N ASN A 446 -13.15 -56.06 10.17
CA ASN A 446 -12.26 -55.59 9.10
C ASN A 446 -10.88 -55.21 9.65
N LEU A 447 -10.80 -54.58 10.83
CA LEU A 447 -9.53 -54.26 11.46
C LEU A 447 -8.80 -55.48 11.98
N GLN A 448 -9.52 -56.48 12.53
CA GLN A 448 -8.92 -57.76 12.92
C GLN A 448 -8.39 -58.52 11.69
N ASN A 449 -9.14 -58.57 10.59
CA ASN A 449 -8.67 -59.14 9.34
C ASN A 449 -7.39 -58.44 8.86
N LEU A 450 -7.40 -57.12 8.86
CA LEU A 450 -6.28 -56.32 8.38
C LEU A 450 -5.02 -56.52 9.22
N LEU A 451 -5.15 -56.60 10.55
CA LEU A 451 -4.03 -56.86 11.45
C LEU A 451 -3.36 -58.19 11.12
N ILE A 452 -4.17 -59.28 11.00
CA ILE A 452 -3.64 -60.61 10.70
C ILE A 452 -3.00 -60.66 9.28
N LEU A 453 -3.66 -60.06 8.29
CA LEU A 453 -3.15 -60.03 6.91
C LEU A 453 -1.85 -59.25 6.79
N THR A 454 -1.75 -58.10 7.49
CA THR A 454 -0.52 -57.32 7.51
C THR A 454 0.61 -58.06 8.21
N ALA A 455 0.32 -58.78 9.29
CA ALA A 455 1.28 -59.59 10.00
C ALA A 455 1.76 -60.80 9.14
N ILE A 456 0.86 -61.45 8.41
CA ILE A 456 1.24 -62.52 7.47
C ILE A 456 2.23 -62.03 6.42
N LYS A 457 2.07 -60.76 5.97
CA LYS A 457 2.93 -60.12 4.97
C LYS A 457 4.27 -59.67 5.51
N ALA A 458 4.29 -59.06 6.72
CA ALA A 458 5.45 -58.34 7.25
C ALA A 458 6.14 -58.98 8.45
N ASP A 459 5.39 -59.55 9.39
CA ASP A 459 5.93 -60.18 10.61
C ASP A 459 5.17 -61.43 10.99
N THR A 460 5.58 -62.55 10.39
CA THR A 460 4.95 -63.84 10.58
C THR A 460 5.06 -64.37 12.03
N THR A 461 5.98 -63.86 12.83
CA THR A 461 6.19 -64.33 14.23
C THR A 461 5.02 -63.95 15.14
N LYS A 462 4.28 -62.91 14.84
CA LYS A 462 3.14 -62.43 15.63
C LYS A 462 1.80 -63.04 15.22
N VAL A 463 1.73 -63.69 14.07
CA VAL A 463 0.47 -64.19 13.49
C VAL A 463 -0.23 -65.18 14.43
N MET A 464 0.52 -66.14 15.03
CA MET A 464 -0.04 -67.10 15.95
C MET A 464 -0.66 -66.48 17.19
N ASP A 465 -0.04 -65.43 17.74
CA ASP A 465 -0.57 -64.68 18.90
C ASP A 465 -1.91 -63.98 18.57
N TYR A 466 -1.99 -63.33 17.40
CA TYR A 466 -3.22 -62.66 16.97
C TYR A 466 -4.36 -63.67 16.72
N ILE A 467 -4.08 -64.77 16.06
CA ILE A 467 -5.07 -65.83 15.83
C ILE A 467 -5.65 -66.37 17.13
N ASN A 468 -4.83 -66.50 18.16
CA ASN A 468 -5.28 -67.00 19.45
C ASN A 468 -6.08 -65.94 20.27
N ARG A 469 -5.75 -64.66 20.14
CA ARG A 469 -6.37 -63.57 20.91
C ARG A 469 -7.62 -62.99 20.27
N LEU A 470 -7.72 -63.04 18.94
CA LEU A 470 -8.84 -62.43 18.20
C LEU A 470 -9.93 -63.47 17.91
N GLU A 471 -11.18 -63.01 17.92
CA GLU A 471 -12.33 -63.90 17.75
C GLU A 471 -13.24 -63.52 16.57
N ASN A 472 -13.23 -62.25 16.15
CA ASN A 472 -14.17 -61.72 15.16
C ASN A 472 -13.49 -61.38 13.83
N TYR A 473 -12.70 -62.34 13.29
CA TYR A 473 -12.08 -62.21 11.97
C TYR A 473 -12.65 -63.25 10.99
N ASP A 474 -12.37 -63.10 9.69
CA ASP A 474 -12.84 -63.99 8.64
C ASP A 474 -11.98 -65.25 8.56
N MET A 475 -12.29 -66.18 9.42
CA MET A 475 -11.48 -67.40 9.64
C MET A 475 -11.19 -68.18 8.34
N PRO A 476 -12.19 -68.48 7.44
CA PRO A 476 -11.93 -69.26 6.25
C PRO A 476 -10.99 -68.55 5.27
N ASP A 477 -11.18 -67.24 5.07
CA ASP A 477 -10.39 -66.46 4.11
C ASP A 477 -8.95 -66.28 4.60
N ILE A 478 -8.80 -65.93 5.87
CA ILE A 478 -7.48 -65.76 6.51
C ILE A 478 -6.70 -67.09 6.52
N ALA A 479 -7.37 -68.22 6.81
CA ALA A 479 -6.73 -69.56 6.76
C ALA A 479 -6.22 -69.90 5.37
N ASN A 480 -7.01 -69.64 4.31
CA ASN A 480 -6.59 -69.87 2.93
C ASN A 480 -5.37 -69.01 2.55
N ILE A 481 -5.34 -67.75 2.98
CA ILE A 481 -4.20 -66.84 2.75
C ILE A 481 -2.96 -67.35 3.52
N ALA A 482 -3.11 -67.79 4.76
CA ALA A 482 -2.04 -68.33 5.57
C ALA A 482 -1.43 -69.60 4.91
N VAL A 483 -2.27 -70.46 4.31
CA VAL A 483 -1.78 -71.65 3.50
C VAL A 483 -0.96 -71.17 2.30
N GLY A 484 -1.45 -70.10 1.59
CA GLY A 484 -0.74 -69.53 0.45
C GLY A 484 0.62 -68.87 0.84
N SER A 485 0.75 -68.42 2.07
CA SER A 485 1.99 -67.88 2.63
C SER A 485 2.85 -68.91 3.37
N GLU A 486 2.59 -70.20 3.21
CA GLU A 486 3.32 -71.35 3.81
C GLU A 486 3.23 -71.42 5.36
N LEU A 487 2.29 -70.70 5.97
CA LEU A 487 2.02 -70.66 7.43
C LEU A 487 1.04 -71.81 7.78
N TYR A 488 1.48 -73.02 7.66
CA TYR A 488 0.63 -74.23 7.77
C TYR A 488 0.13 -74.47 9.21
N GLU A 489 0.92 -74.15 10.22
CA GLU A 489 0.52 -74.30 11.62
C GLU A 489 -0.60 -73.35 11.99
N GLU A 490 -0.43 -72.09 11.62
CA GLU A 490 -1.39 -71.03 11.81
C GLU A 490 -2.72 -71.34 11.10
N ALA A 491 -2.65 -71.70 9.83
CA ALA A 491 -3.81 -72.11 9.05
C ALA A 491 -4.57 -73.30 9.68
N LEU A 492 -3.85 -74.28 10.20
CA LEU A 492 -4.44 -75.46 10.86
C LEU A 492 -5.18 -75.05 12.14
N VAL A 493 -4.63 -74.13 12.92
CA VAL A 493 -5.28 -73.57 14.14
C VAL A 493 -6.56 -72.85 13.75
N ILE A 494 -6.52 -71.98 12.71
CA ILE A 494 -7.70 -71.24 12.25
C ILE A 494 -8.81 -72.22 11.77
N PHE A 495 -8.49 -73.17 10.93
CA PHE A 495 -9.48 -74.13 10.45
C PHE A 495 -10.10 -74.96 11.59
N LYS A 496 -9.32 -75.35 12.61
CA LYS A 496 -9.85 -76.00 13.81
C LYS A 496 -10.78 -75.11 14.61
N LYS A 497 -10.40 -73.82 14.79
CA LYS A 497 -11.19 -72.84 15.50
C LYS A 497 -12.53 -72.51 14.78
N ALA A 498 -12.51 -72.62 13.44
CA ALA A 498 -13.69 -72.43 12.59
C ALA A 498 -14.53 -73.71 12.40
N GLU A 499 -14.16 -74.83 13.05
CA GLU A 499 -14.78 -76.15 12.89
C GLU A 499 -14.77 -76.73 11.43
N LEU A 500 -13.87 -76.27 10.59
CA LEU A 500 -13.71 -76.65 9.19
C LEU A 500 -12.75 -77.87 9.07
N HIS A 501 -13.11 -79.00 9.66
CA HIS A 501 -12.26 -80.15 9.77
C HIS A 501 -11.84 -80.77 8.40
N ARG A 502 -12.67 -80.64 7.36
CA ARG A 502 -12.35 -81.09 6.02
C ARG A 502 -11.23 -80.31 5.36
N GLU A 503 -11.24 -79.00 5.56
CA GLU A 503 -10.20 -78.13 5.04
C GLU A 503 -8.92 -78.22 5.86
N ALA A 504 -9.01 -78.32 7.18
CA ALA A 504 -7.87 -78.65 8.05
C ALA A 504 -7.11 -79.95 7.63
N ALA A 505 -7.85 -80.96 7.18
CA ALA A 505 -7.24 -82.21 6.71
C ALA A 505 -6.49 -82.09 5.35
N LYS A 506 -6.79 -81.05 4.58
CA LYS A 506 -6.13 -80.77 3.29
C LYS A 506 -4.82 -80.02 3.45
N VAL A 507 -4.56 -79.40 4.58
CA VAL A 507 -3.33 -78.67 4.85
C VAL A 507 -2.17 -79.65 4.95
N ARG A 508 -1.35 -79.73 3.90
CA ARG A 508 -0.16 -80.61 3.85
C ARG A 508 1.09 -79.72 3.93
N ARG A 509 1.97 -80.02 4.89
CA ARG A 509 3.34 -79.53 4.82
C ARG A 509 4.04 -80.15 3.58
N PRO A 510 4.70 -79.37 2.71
CA PRO A 510 5.60 -79.91 1.74
C PRO A 510 6.70 -80.71 2.49
N ALA A 511 6.92 -81.96 2.09
CA ALA A 511 7.96 -82.75 2.71
C ALA A 511 9.32 -82.04 2.54
N PRO A 512 10.15 -81.92 3.61
CA PRO A 512 11.45 -81.31 3.51
C PRO A 512 12.26 -82.00 2.39
N CYS A 513 12.87 -81.23 1.50
CA CYS A 513 13.61 -81.66 0.30
C CYS A 513 14.72 -82.68 0.57
N THR A 514 15.08 -82.91 1.81
CA THR A 514 16.07 -83.92 2.21
C THR A 514 15.61 -85.35 2.05
N LEU A 515 14.31 -85.68 2.00
CA LEU A 515 13.78 -87.05 1.80
C LEU A 515 13.55 -87.40 0.34
N ARG A 516 13.57 -86.48 -0.61
CA ARG A 516 13.41 -86.77 -2.05
C ARG A 516 14.67 -87.32 -2.71
N ARG A 517 15.85 -87.20 -2.08
CA ARG A 517 17.13 -87.78 -2.61
C ARG A 517 17.39 -89.24 -2.25
N LEU A 518 16.60 -89.85 -1.35
CA LEU A 518 16.80 -91.21 -0.88
C LEU A 518 15.91 -92.25 -1.59
N LEU A 519 15.03 -91.89 -2.51
CA LEU A 519 14.07 -92.76 -3.14
C LEU A 519 14.26 -92.92 -4.66
N HIS A 520 15.36 -92.48 -5.25
CA HIS A 520 15.72 -92.85 -6.62
C HIS A 520 16.97 -93.75 -6.62
N PRO A 521 16.84 -95.01 -7.05
CA PRO A 521 18.01 -95.86 -7.28
C PRO A 521 18.79 -95.33 -8.49
N ALA A 522 20.08 -95.22 -8.33
CA ALA A 522 21.00 -94.88 -9.41
C ALA A 522 20.88 -95.86 -10.59
N PRO A 523 20.87 -95.40 -11.85
CA PRO A 523 20.97 -96.30 -12.97
C PRO A 523 22.39 -96.89 -13.07
N CYS A 524 22.47 -98.22 -13.11
CA CYS A 524 23.67 -98.92 -13.44
C CYS A 524 24.18 -98.51 -14.82
N THR A 525 25.37 -97.97 -14.90
CA THR A 525 26.12 -97.81 -16.15
C THR A 525 26.92 -99.08 -16.40
N LEU A 526 26.43 -99.90 -17.32
CA LEU A 526 27.24 -100.88 -18.03
C LEU A 526 28.02 -100.17 -19.14
N ARG A 527 29.33 -100.22 -19.09
CA ARG A 527 30.22 -100.01 -20.25
C ARG A 527 30.27 -101.23 -21.10
N PRO A 528 30.27 -101.14 -22.40
CA PRO A 528 30.95 -102.10 -23.28
C PRO A 528 32.26 -101.51 -23.80
N LEU A 529 33.15 -102.35 -23.95
CA LEU A 529 34.42 -102.39 -24.64
C LEU A 529 34.75 -101.29 -25.65
#